data_6dfaf1bcd1b0fe3b4231157f995826d7
#
_entry.id   6dfaf1bcd1b0fe3b4231157f995826d7
#
_cell.length_a   1.000
_cell.length_b   1.000
_cell.length_c   1.000
_cell.angle_alpha   90.00
_cell.angle_beta   90.00
_cell.angle_gamma   90.00
#
_symmetry.space_group_name_H-M   'P 1'
#
loop_
_entity.id
_entity.type
_entity.pdbx_description
1 polymer ?
#
loop_
_entity_poly.entity_id
_entity_poly.type
_entity_poly.pdbx_seq_one_letter_code
_entity_poly.pdbx_strand_id
1 'polypeptide(L)'
;MSFNLMILAADPQSAAEAQRAKIDRIFYDLEYINKAERQRGRNTVISNNNINDIPSVRKVLTSSELLVRTNPIHAYTADEVEKAISYGADILMLPMVMSYKDVEEYVNYVNGRAKVCIMIETAQALARIDDILSVQGVDELFIGLNDLHISMGLSFMFELLSGGLVEYIADKCKQKQMPFGFGGIARIGDGLLPAEKILAEHVRLGSSSVILSRTFKGEVGNNTGTKIDLSEEVEKVRQSIAVISHWDEEEFAANQQSIAQTVKQIVNRYL
;
A
#
# COMPACT_ATOMS: atom_id res chain seq x y z
N MET A 1 -8.88 0.68 16.54
CA MET A 1 -8.05 1.47 15.58
C MET A 1 -8.82 1.62 14.28
N SER A 2 -8.78 2.78 13.63
CA SER A 2 -9.37 2.91 12.30
C SER A 2 -8.43 2.21 11.31
N PHE A 3 -8.97 1.32 10.48
CA PHE A 3 -8.23 0.63 9.43
C PHE A 3 -8.59 1.26 8.09
N ASN A 4 -7.59 1.87 7.43
CA ASN A 4 -7.79 2.67 6.23
C ASN A 4 -7.73 1.78 4.97
N LEU A 5 -8.79 1.80 4.20
CA LEU A 5 -8.84 1.19 2.86
C LEU A 5 -8.41 2.23 1.84
N MET A 6 -7.47 1.86 0.98
CA MET A 6 -6.95 2.73 -0.09
C MET A 6 -7.22 2.12 -1.45
N ILE A 7 -7.59 2.93 -2.44
CA ILE A 7 -7.75 2.46 -3.83
C ILE A 7 -7.10 3.45 -4.81
N LEU A 8 -6.45 2.92 -5.84
CA LEU A 8 -5.92 3.75 -6.91
C LEU A 8 -7.07 4.34 -7.70
N ALA A 9 -7.14 5.67 -7.80
CA ALA A 9 -8.06 6.36 -8.70
C ALA A 9 -7.41 7.65 -9.20
N ALA A 10 -7.42 7.85 -10.53
CA ALA A 10 -6.72 8.94 -11.18
C ALA A 10 -7.65 9.91 -11.91
N ASP A 11 -8.95 9.67 -11.86
CA ASP A 11 -9.96 10.52 -12.46
C ASP A 11 -11.08 10.86 -11.46
N PRO A 12 -11.79 11.99 -11.66
CA PRO A 12 -12.81 12.45 -10.73
C PRO A 12 -13.97 11.46 -10.55
N GLN A 13 -14.33 10.71 -11.59
CA GLN A 13 -15.46 9.78 -11.54
C GLN A 13 -15.11 8.59 -10.63
N SER A 14 -13.97 7.93 -10.87
CA SER A 14 -13.50 6.81 -10.04
C SER A 14 -13.26 7.24 -8.58
N ALA A 15 -12.71 8.44 -8.36
CA ALA A 15 -12.49 8.98 -7.02
C ALA A 15 -13.80 9.24 -6.28
N ALA A 16 -14.80 9.82 -6.94
CA ALA A 16 -16.12 10.05 -6.37
C ALA A 16 -16.86 8.73 -6.07
N GLU A 17 -16.71 7.71 -6.92
CA GLU A 17 -17.26 6.38 -6.70
C GLU A 17 -16.61 5.71 -5.48
N ALA A 18 -15.30 5.74 -5.38
CA ALA A 18 -14.56 5.21 -4.26
C ALA A 18 -14.95 5.88 -2.93
N GLN A 19 -15.09 7.20 -2.91
CA GLN A 19 -15.57 7.93 -1.74
C GLN A 19 -17.00 7.54 -1.34
N ARG A 20 -17.93 7.38 -2.32
CA ARG A 20 -19.28 6.89 -2.04
C ARG A 20 -19.30 5.48 -1.45
N ALA A 21 -18.35 4.64 -1.85
CA ALA A 21 -18.12 3.30 -1.29
C ALA A 21 -17.43 3.35 0.10
N LYS A 22 -17.24 4.52 0.69
CA LYS A 22 -16.60 4.72 2.00
C LYS A 22 -15.15 4.22 2.05
N ILE A 23 -14.42 4.39 0.97
CA ILE A 23 -12.96 4.20 0.95
C ILE A 23 -12.31 5.42 1.61
N ASP A 24 -11.37 5.16 2.52
CA ASP A 24 -10.80 6.19 3.38
C ASP A 24 -9.81 7.07 2.62
N ARG A 25 -9.06 6.49 1.67
CA ARG A 25 -8.01 7.20 0.93
C ARG A 25 -8.05 6.91 -0.56
N ILE A 26 -8.02 7.96 -1.34
CA ILE A 26 -7.80 7.91 -2.78
C ILE A 26 -6.31 7.97 -3.04
N PHE A 27 -5.78 6.92 -3.68
CA PHE A 27 -4.37 6.79 -3.98
C PHE A 27 -4.12 7.27 -5.42
N TYR A 28 -3.54 8.47 -5.56
CA TYR A 28 -3.12 9.04 -6.84
C TYR A 28 -1.64 8.73 -7.08
N ASP A 29 -1.35 7.96 -8.12
CA ASP A 29 0.00 7.44 -8.37
C ASP A 29 0.70 8.23 -9.48
N LEU A 30 1.76 8.97 -9.15
CA LEU A 30 2.62 9.69 -10.09
C LEU A 30 3.93 8.94 -10.41
N GLU A 31 4.16 7.79 -9.77
CA GLU A 31 5.42 7.07 -9.93
C GLU A 31 5.57 6.48 -11.34
N TYR A 32 6.57 6.94 -12.09
CA TYR A 32 6.97 6.38 -13.38
C TYR A 32 8.48 6.21 -13.53
N ILE A 33 9.30 6.96 -12.78
CA ILE A 33 10.77 6.94 -12.89
C ILE A 33 11.30 5.55 -12.56
N ASN A 34 12.00 4.94 -13.53
CA ASN A 34 12.58 3.59 -13.45
C ASN A 34 11.58 2.44 -13.21
N LYS A 35 10.25 2.73 -13.12
CA LYS A 35 9.23 1.71 -12.83
C LYS A 35 9.11 0.68 -13.94
N ALA A 36 9.14 1.11 -15.20
CA ALA A 36 9.05 0.23 -16.36
C ALA A 36 10.22 -0.76 -16.44
N GLU A 37 11.42 -0.36 -16.04
CA GLU A 37 12.61 -1.21 -16.05
C GLU A 37 12.56 -2.24 -14.91
N ARG A 38 12.23 -1.80 -13.68
CA ARG A 38 12.11 -2.70 -12.49
C ARG A 38 11.06 -3.78 -12.67
N GLN A 39 9.96 -3.44 -13.35
CA GLN A 39 8.79 -4.31 -13.48
C GLN A 39 8.68 -4.97 -14.86
N ARG A 40 9.76 -4.97 -15.66
CA ARG A 40 9.78 -5.59 -16.98
C ARG A 40 9.38 -7.06 -16.93
N GLY A 41 8.43 -7.46 -17.77
CA GLY A 41 7.92 -8.84 -17.84
C GLY A 41 6.92 -9.22 -16.74
N ARG A 42 6.49 -8.28 -15.90
CA ARG A 42 5.51 -8.49 -14.83
C ARG A 42 4.17 -7.82 -15.14
N ASN A 43 3.08 -8.39 -14.66
CA ASN A 43 1.73 -7.84 -14.84
C ASN A 43 1.43 -6.74 -13.80
N THR A 44 2.14 -5.62 -13.90
CA THR A 44 2.00 -4.47 -13.00
C THR A 44 1.51 -3.24 -13.75
N VAL A 45 0.84 -2.33 -13.06
CA VAL A 45 0.35 -1.08 -13.65
C VAL A 45 1.45 -0.04 -13.59
N ILE A 46 1.79 0.53 -14.75
CA ILE A 46 2.61 1.75 -14.83
C ILE A 46 1.63 2.90 -14.99
N SER A 47 1.64 3.81 -14.02
CA SER A 47 0.81 5.02 -14.07
C SER A 47 1.32 5.99 -15.13
N ASN A 48 0.40 6.55 -15.91
CA ASN A 48 0.65 7.69 -16.80
C ASN A 48 -0.10 8.93 -16.30
N ASN A 49 -0.33 9.03 -14.99
CA ASN A 49 -1.10 10.11 -14.41
C ASN A 49 -0.30 11.42 -14.44
N ASN A 50 -1.01 12.52 -14.70
CA ASN A 50 -0.40 13.84 -14.76
C ASN A 50 -0.66 14.59 -13.46
N ILE A 51 0.36 15.17 -12.86
CA ILE A 51 0.25 15.97 -11.64
C ILE A 51 -0.78 17.11 -11.78
N ASN A 52 -0.95 17.67 -12.98
CA ASN A 52 -1.92 18.75 -13.22
C ASN A 52 -3.39 18.29 -13.17
N ASP A 53 -3.66 16.99 -13.11
CA ASP A 53 -5.03 16.45 -12.99
C ASP A 53 -5.46 16.29 -11.52
N ILE A 54 -4.54 16.38 -10.57
CA ILE A 54 -4.82 16.31 -9.12
C ILE A 54 -5.94 17.26 -8.69
N PRO A 55 -6.00 18.55 -9.08
CA PRO A 55 -7.06 19.45 -8.68
C PRO A 55 -8.46 18.97 -9.07
N SER A 56 -8.59 18.28 -10.20
CA SER A 56 -9.87 17.73 -10.66
C SER A 56 -10.34 16.57 -9.78
N VAL A 57 -9.42 15.71 -9.35
CA VAL A 57 -9.69 14.62 -8.39
C VAL A 57 -9.99 15.21 -7.00
N ARG A 58 -9.15 16.14 -6.52
CA ARG A 58 -9.36 16.78 -5.21
C ARG A 58 -10.74 17.42 -5.07
N LYS A 59 -11.22 18.07 -6.12
CA LYS A 59 -12.51 18.80 -6.14
C LYS A 59 -13.71 17.93 -5.78
N VAL A 60 -13.67 16.64 -6.06
CA VAL A 60 -14.78 15.73 -5.79
C VAL A 60 -14.69 15.04 -4.43
N LEU A 61 -13.57 15.19 -3.73
CA LEU A 61 -13.32 14.56 -2.44
C LEU A 61 -13.77 15.48 -1.28
N THR A 62 -14.65 14.96 -0.43
CA THR A 62 -15.18 15.67 0.75
C THR A 62 -14.95 14.93 2.07
N SER A 63 -14.68 13.62 2.01
CA SER A 63 -14.49 12.77 3.18
C SER A 63 -13.28 11.85 3.08
N SER A 64 -12.87 11.45 1.88
CA SER A 64 -11.66 10.65 1.69
C SER A 64 -10.42 11.53 1.62
N GLU A 65 -9.31 11.09 2.24
CA GLU A 65 -8.01 11.73 2.09
C GLU A 65 -7.44 11.47 0.70
N LEU A 66 -6.73 12.44 0.13
CA LEU A 66 -5.98 12.30 -1.11
C LEU A 66 -4.51 11.99 -0.80
N LEU A 67 -4.13 10.73 -1.01
CA LEU A 67 -2.75 10.29 -0.94
C LEU A 67 -2.14 10.35 -2.34
N VAL A 68 -1.04 11.09 -2.49
CA VAL A 68 -0.29 11.20 -3.74
C VAL A 68 1.06 10.52 -3.58
N ARG A 69 1.31 9.44 -4.35
CA ARG A 69 2.64 8.85 -4.46
C ARG A 69 3.42 9.61 -5.50
N THR A 70 4.50 10.25 -5.05
CA THR A 70 5.45 10.98 -5.90
C THR A 70 6.40 10.00 -6.61
N ASN A 71 7.30 10.52 -7.43
CA ASN A 71 8.44 9.74 -7.90
C ASN A 71 9.46 9.51 -6.77
N PRO A 72 10.38 8.52 -6.91
CA PRO A 72 11.58 8.44 -6.07
C PRO A 72 12.35 9.77 -6.07
N ILE A 73 13.19 10.01 -5.07
CA ILE A 73 14.02 11.23 -5.00
C ILE A 73 14.75 11.46 -6.34
N HIS A 74 14.59 12.64 -6.91
CA HIS A 74 15.19 13.07 -8.18
C HIS A 74 15.38 14.59 -8.18
N ALA A 75 16.02 15.14 -9.24
CA ALA A 75 16.40 16.55 -9.31
C ALA A 75 15.23 17.56 -9.20
N TYR A 76 13.99 17.13 -9.45
CA TYR A 76 12.79 17.98 -9.40
C TYR A 76 11.81 17.56 -8.30
N THR A 77 12.24 16.79 -7.31
CA THR A 77 11.36 16.33 -6.20
C THR A 77 10.76 17.51 -5.45
N ALA A 78 11.52 18.57 -5.20
CA ALA A 78 11.01 19.78 -4.54
C ALA A 78 9.81 20.40 -5.27
N ASP A 79 9.90 20.52 -6.58
CA ASP A 79 8.84 21.08 -7.43
C ASP A 79 7.62 20.14 -7.49
N GLU A 80 7.85 18.83 -7.53
CA GLU A 80 6.78 17.82 -7.52
C GLU A 80 6.01 17.85 -6.20
N VAL A 81 6.71 17.89 -5.07
CA VAL A 81 6.14 18.01 -3.73
C VAL A 81 5.33 19.31 -3.60
N GLU A 82 5.91 20.45 -4.01
CA GLU A 82 5.24 21.76 -3.95
C GLU A 82 3.93 21.75 -4.73
N LYS A 83 3.95 21.23 -5.97
CA LYS A 83 2.74 21.13 -6.79
C LYS A 83 1.70 20.20 -6.17
N ALA A 84 2.10 19.01 -5.72
CA ALA A 84 1.16 18.05 -5.13
C ALA A 84 0.45 18.64 -3.89
N ILE A 85 1.19 19.35 -3.02
CA ILE A 85 0.62 20.04 -1.86
C ILE A 85 -0.32 21.16 -2.29
N SER A 86 0.12 22.05 -3.21
CA SER A 86 -0.69 23.16 -3.69
C SER A 86 -1.97 22.71 -4.39
N TYR A 87 -1.97 21.50 -4.95
CA TYR A 87 -3.13 20.89 -5.60
C TYR A 87 -4.02 20.10 -4.63
N GLY A 88 -3.66 20.08 -3.35
CA GLY A 88 -4.52 19.59 -2.26
C GLY A 88 -4.28 18.14 -1.85
N ALA A 89 -3.06 17.62 -2.02
CA ALA A 89 -2.68 16.35 -1.41
C ALA A 89 -2.70 16.44 0.12
N ASP A 90 -3.38 15.52 0.78
CA ASP A 90 -3.40 15.41 2.24
C ASP A 90 -2.19 14.60 2.74
N ILE A 91 -1.76 13.61 1.95
CA ILE A 91 -0.66 12.70 2.27
C ILE A 91 0.25 12.59 1.05
N LEU A 92 1.54 12.72 1.26
CA LEU A 92 2.55 12.45 0.23
C LEU A 92 3.28 11.15 0.55
N MET A 93 3.36 10.24 -0.44
CA MET A 93 4.03 8.96 -0.29
C MET A 93 5.31 8.92 -1.11
N LEU A 94 6.46 8.74 -0.43
CA LEU A 94 7.77 8.57 -1.07
C LEU A 94 8.02 7.08 -1.36
N PRO A 95 8.11 6.66 -2.63
CA PRO A 95 8.50 5.30 -3.01
C PRO A 95 10.01 5.12 -3.03
N MET A 96 10.47 3.88 -3.13
CA MET A 96 11.86 3.49 -3.43
C MET A 96 12.90 4.08 -2.48
N VAL A 97 12.56 4.28 -1.22
CA VAL A 97 13.50 4.70 -0.18
C VAL A 97 14.67 3.72 -0.10
N MET A 98 15.90 4.22 -0.02
CA MET A 98 17.12 3.42 0.15
C MET A 98 17.88 3.77 1.44
N SER A 99 17.69 4.99 1.96
CA SER A 99 18.41 5.49 3.13
C SER A 99 17.60 6.53 3.91
N TYR A 100 18.07 6.82 5.13
CA TYR A 100 17.49 7.91 5.94
C TYR A 100 17.65 9.29 5.26
N LYS A 101 18.67 9.47 4.43
CA LYS A 101 18.90 10.74 3.71
C LYS A 101 17.79 11.04 2.71
N ASP A 102 17.30 10.03 2.01
CA ASP A 102 16.17 10.18 1.09
C ASP A 102 14.93 10.67 1.85
N VAL A 103 14.73 10.13 3.05
CA VAL A 103 13.60 10.49 3.92
C VAL A 103 13.76 11.89 4.49
N GLU A 104 14.95 12.25 5.01
CA GLU A 104 15.23 13.60 5.52
C GLU A 104 15.03 14.67 4.44
N GLU A 105 15.54 14.41 3.24
CA GLU A 105 15.38 15.31 2.10
C GLU A 105 13.89 15.51 1.76
N TYR A 106 13.13 14.41 1.70
CA TYR A 106 11.71 14.47 1.40
C TYR A 106 10.89 15.20 2.48
N VAL A 107 11.13 14.87 3.74
CA VAL A 107 10.49 15.54 4.88
C VAL A 107 10.77 17.05 4.88
N ASN A 108 11.99 17.45 4.56
CA ASN A 108 12.36 18.87 4.44
C ASN A 108 11.57 19.57 3.32
N TYR A 109 11.36 18.92 2.17
CA TYR A 109 10.53 19.49 1.09
C TYR A 109 9.06 19.60 1.50
N VAL A 110 8.51 18.60 2.19
CA VAL A 110 7.12 18.65 2.68
C VAL A 110 6.93 19.69 3.79
N ASN A 111 7.91 19.82 4.67
CA ASN A 111 7.97 20.82 5.74
C ASN A 111 6.67 20.92 6.56
N GLY A 112 6.09 19.79 6.96
CA GLY A 112 4.88 19.70 7.79
C GLY A 112 3.58 20.18 7.13
N ARG A 113 3.58 20.47 5.81
CA ARG A 113 2.41 20.98 5.09
C ARG A 113 1.43 19.88 4.63
N ALA A 114 1.88 18.62 4.63
CA ALA A 114 1.10 17.42 4.39
C ALA A 114 1.66 16.29 5.25
N LYS A 115 0.90 15.20 5.43
CA LYS A 115 1.43 13.98 6.06
C LYS A 115 2.46 13.33 5.14
N VAL A 116 3.50 12.74 5.74
CA VAL A 116 4.53 11.98 5.04
C VAL A 116 4.36 10.49 5.29
N CYS A 117 4.13 9.74 4.20
CA CYS A 117 4.19 8.28 4.16
C CYS A 117 5.46 7.85 3.44
N ILE A 118 6.22 6.92 4.00
CA ILE A 118 7.40 6.36 3.31
C ILE A 118 7.17 4.91 2.94
N MET A 119 7.66 4.48 1.75
CA MET A 119 7.56 3.07 1.34
C MET A 119 8.86 2.32 1.62
N ILE A 120 8.74 1.22 2.36
CA ILE A 120 9.82 0.24 2.52
C ILE A 120 9.59 -0.85 1.49
N GLU A 121 10.32 -0.75 0.38
CA GLU A 121 10.16 -1.65 -0.77
C GLU A 121 11.48 -1.98 -1.47
N THR A 122 12.60 -1.68 -0.81
CA THR A 122 13.95 -2.04 -1.25
C THR A 122 14.67 -2.84 -0.17
N ALA A 123 15.56 -3.77 -0.57
CA ALA A 123 16.41 -4.50 0.37
C ALA A 123 17.32 -3.56 1.18
N GLN A 124 17.72 -2.43 0.57
CA GLN A 124 18.53 -1.41 1.23
C GLN A 124 17.76 -0.71 2.35
N ALA A 125 16.48 -0.34 2.11
CA ALA A 125 15.64 0.25 3.15
C ALA A 125 15.39 -0.73 4.29
N LEU A 126 15.13 -2.01 3.98
CA LEU A 126 14.96 -3.05 4.99
C LEU A 126 16.21 -3.18 5.88
N ALA A 127 17.40 -3.21 5.28
CA ALA A 127 18.66 -3.31 6.02
C ALA A 127 18.96 -2.07 6.89
N ARG A 128 18.36 -0.92 6.58
CA ARG A 128 18.57 0.38 7.25
C ARG A 128 17.32 0.88 7.97
N ILE A 129 16.42 -0.03 8.30
CA ILE A 129 15.09 0.32 8.81
C ILE A 129 15.16 1.17 10.10
N ASP A 130 16.11 0.89 10.99
CA ASP A 130 16.24 1.62 12.24
C ASP A 130 16.68 3.08 12.03
N ASP A 131 17.59 3.32 11.09
CA ASP A 131 18.02 4.67 10.72
C ASP A 131 16.87 5.43 10.06
N ILE A 132 16.15 4.78 9.14
CA ILE A 132 14.99 5.36 8.45
C ILE A 132 13.90 5.75 9.44
N LEU A 133 13.55 4.86 10.37
CA LEU A 133 12.53 5.12 11.39
C LEU A 133 12.98 6.11 12.47
N SER A 134 14.24 6.55 12.48
CA SER A 134 14.72 7.60 13.37
C SER A 134 14.45 9.01 12.84
N VAL A 135 14.14 9.16 11.55
CA VAL A 135 13.89 10.46 10.93
C VAL A 135 12.58 11.05 11.45
N GLN A 136 12.65 12.27 11.97
CA GLN A 136 11.48 13.00 12.46
C GLN A 136 10.67 13.57 11.29
N GLY A 137 9.35 13.66 11.45
CA GLY A 137 8.44 14.21 10.44
C GLY A 137 7.87 13.18 9.47
N VAL A 138 8.15 11.89 9.68
CA VAL A 138 7.43 10.79 9.04
C VAL A 138 6.18 10.47 9.86
N ASP A 139 5.01 10.44 9.23
CA ASP A 139 3.73 10.18 9.90
C ASP A 139 3.32 8.71 9.81
N GLU A 140 3.67 8.01 8.74
CA GLU A 140 3.34 6.60 8.54
C GLU A 140 4.29 5.89 7.58
N LEU A 141 4.29 4.57 7.65
CA LEU A 141 5.10 3.70 6.80
C LEU A 141 4.19 2.77 5.99
N PHE A 142 4.58 2.48 4.76
CA PHE A 142 3.92 1.47 3.94
C PHE A 142 4.92 0.43 3.41
N ILE A 143 4.65 -0.86 3.59
CA ILE A 143 5.52 -1.94 3.09
C ILE A 143 5.05 -2.32 1.70
N GLY A 144 5.85 -1.97 0.68
CA GLY A 144 5.59 -2.28 -0.71
C GLY A 144 6.02 -3.70 -1.06
N LEU A 145 5.16 -4.69 -0.80
CA LEU A 145 5.50 -6.12 -0.95
C LEU A 145 5.96 -6.47 -2.37
N ASN A 146 5.37 -5.83 -3.40
CA ASN A 146 5.71 -6.18 -4.78
C ASN A 146 7.15 -5.79 -5.15
N ASP A 147 7.58 -4.56 -4.87
CA ASP A 147 8.95 -4.14 -5.20
C ASP A 147 9.96 -4.72 -4.19
N LEU A 148 9.59 -4.90 -2.92
CA LEU A 148 10.48 -5.49 -1.91
C LEU A 148 10.85 -6.95 -2.26
N HIS A 149 9.86 -7.79 -2.64
CA HIS A 149 10.19 -9.18 -3.01
C HIS A 149 11.08 -9.25 -4.25
N ILE A 150 10.87 -8.35 -5.23
CA ILE A 150 11.72 -8.23 -6.41
C ILE A 150 13.14 -7.84 -6.01
N SER A 151 13.27 -6.81 -5.18
CA SER A 151 14.56 -6.32 -4.68
C SER A 151 15.35 -7.39 -3.92
N MET A 152 14.64 -8.33 -3.28
CA MET A 152 15.24 -9.46 -2.54
C MET A 152 15.42 -10.72 -3.38
N GLY A 153 15.00 -10.73 -4.65
CA GLY A 153 15.10 -11.90 -5.53
C GLY A 153 14.13 -13.04 -5.17
N LEU A 154 13.03 -12.73 -4.48
CA LEU A 154 12.00 -13.71 -4.14
C LEU A 154 11.06 -13.96 -5.33
N SER A 155 10.38 -15.12 -5.33
CA SER A 155 9.50 -15.54 -6.43
C SER A 155 8.07 -15.05 -6.27
N PHE A 156 7.61 -14.84 -5.04
CA PHE A 156 6.25 -14.45 -4.72
C PHE A 156 6.23 -13.43 -3.56
N MET A 157 5.49 -12.34 -3.72
CA MET A 157 5.51 -11.23 -2.76
C MET A 157 5.08 -11.61 -1.33
N PHE A 158 4.25 -12.64 -1.15
CA PHE A 158 3.83 -13.08 0.17
C PHE A 158 4.83 -14.02 0.87
N GLU A 159 5.98 -14.33 0.24
CA GLU A 159 7.11 -14.91 0.96
C GLU A 159 7.62 -13.97 2.06
N LEU A 160 7.51 -12.65 1.84
CA LEU A 160 7.83 -11.64 2.86
C LEU A 160 6.93 -11.75 4.10
N LEU A 161 5.65 -12.12 3.91
CA LEU A 161 4.69 -12.31 4.99
C LEU A 161 4.94 -13.64 5.71
N SER A 162 4.99 -14.75 4.97
CA SER A 162 5.22 -16.10 5.53
C SER A 162 6.62 -16.29 6.10
N GLY A 163 7.60 -15.52 5.65
CA GLY A 163 8.99 -15.51 6.13
C GLY A 163 9.26 -14.59 7.31
N GLY A 164 8.23 -13.90 7.84
CA GLY A 164 8.34 -13.05 9.03
C GLY A 164 8.94 -11.67 8.79
N LEU A 165 9.26 -11.28 7.56
CA LEU A 165 9.86 -9.96 7.29
C LEU A 165 8.86 -8.82 7.49
N VAL A 166 7.59 -9.03 7.14
CA VAL A 166 6.52 -8.05 7.42
C VAL A 166 6.35 -7.87 8.93
N GLU A 167 6.38 -8.96 9.69
CA GLU A 167 6.31 -8.94 11.16
C GLU A 167 7.50 -8.20 11.78
N TYR A 168 8.71 -8.47 11.29
CA TYR A 168 9.91 -7.75 11.72
C TYR A 168 9.77 -6.23 11.54
N ILE A 169 9.30 -5.77 10.37
CA ILE A 169 9.08 -4.34 10.12
C ILE A 169 7.95 -3.79 11.01
N ALA A 170 6.86 -4.56 11.17
CA ALA A 170 5.74 -4.20 12.02
C ALA A 170 6.18 -3.97 13.48
N ASP A 171 7.03 -4.82 14.01
CA ASP A 171 7.56 -4.68 15.37
C ASP A 171 8.45 -3.44 15.52
N LYS A 172 9.26 -3.12 14.51
CA LYS A 172 10.03 -1.87 14.48
C LYS A 172 9.12 -0.64 14.47
N CYS A 173 8.04 -0.68 13.68
CA CYS A 173 7.04 0.39 13.67
C CYS A 173 6.34 0.55 15.02
N LYS A 174 5.92 -0.56 15.65
CA LYS A 174 5.30 -0.55 16.98
C LYS A 174 6.21 0.06 18.05
N GLN A 175 7.51 -0.28 18.05
CA GLN A 175 8.49 0.29 18.99
C GLN A 175 8.61 1.82 18.85
N LYS A 176 8.36 2.34 17.67
CA LYS A 176 8.38 3.78 17.36
C LYS A 176 7.00 4.43 17.41
N GLN A 177 5.95 3.67 17.73
CA GLN A 177 4.54 4.12 17.64
C GLN A 177 4.17 4.66 16.26
N MET A 178 4.84 4.18 15.21
CA MET A 178 4.65 4.56 13.81
C MET A 178 3.49 3.75 13.22
N PRO A 179 2.41 4.40 12.75
CA PRO A 179 1.39 3.72 11.97
C PRO A 179 2.00 3.09 10.72
N PHE A 180 1.54 1.89 10.35
CA PHE A 180 2.04 1.24 9.14
C PHE A 180 0.93 0.49 8.41
N GLY A 181 1.14 0.31 7.10
CA GLY A 181 0.35 -0.56 6.24
C GLY A 181 1.24 -1.45 5.39
N PHE A 182 0.67 -2.45 4.72
CA PHE A 182 1.43 -3.28 3.80
C PHE A 182 0.59 -3.84 2.66
N GLY A 183 1.26 -4.13 1.54
CA GLY A 183 0.75 -4.89 0.41
C GLY A 183 -0.57 -4.41 -0.17
N GLY A 184 -1.22 -5.32 -0.85
CA GLY A 184 -2.55 -5.16 -1.41
C GLY A 184 -3.37 -6.42 -1.21
N ILE A 185 -4.69 -6.29 -1.16
CA ILE A 185 -5.62 -7.41 -1.08
C ILE A 185 -6.52 -7.48 -2.32
N ALA A 186 -6.89 -8.69 -2.70
CA ALA A 186 -7.97 -8.95 -3.63
C ALA A 186 -9.33 -8.80 -2.92
N ARG A 187 -10.44 -8.93 -3.68
CA ARG A 187 -11.78 -9.06 -3.08
C ARG A 187 -11.85 -10.31 -2.21
N ILE A 188 -12.75 -10.29 -1.24
CA ILE A 188 -13.04 -11.45 -0.40
C ILE A 188 -13.41 -12.65 -1.29
N GLY A 189 -12.76 -13.79 -1.06
CA GLY A 189 -12.88 -14.99 -1.88
C GLY A 189 -12.00 -15.05 -3.13
N ASP A 190 -11.26 -13.97 -3.45
CA ASP A 190 -10.33 -13.91 -4.59
C ASP A 190 -8.87 -13.95 -4.13
N GLY A 191 -7.97 -14.16 -5.11
CA GLY A 191 -6.52 -14.11 -4.93
C GLY A 191 -5.87 -15.50 -4.88
N LEU A 192 -4.59 -15.57 -5.29
CA LEU A 192 -3.79 -16.80 -5.15
C LEU A 192 -3.54 -17.15 -3.68
N LEU A 193 -3.33 -16.15 -2.85
CA LEU A 193 -3.46 -16.20 -1.41
C LEU A 193 -4.76 -15.50 -1.06
N PRO A 194 -5.75 -16.17 -0.44
CA PRO A 194 -7.05 -15.60 -0.14
C PRO A 194 -6.96 -14.29 0.65
N ALA A 195 -7.76 -13.30 0.27
CA ALA A 195 -7.73 -11.96 0.85
C ALA A 195 -7.98 -11.98 2.37
N GLU A 196 -8.85 -12.87 2.84
CA GLU A 196 -9.20 -13.03 4.26
C GLU A 196 -7.98 -13.41 5.11
N LYS A 197 -7.09 -14.24 4.56
CA LYS A 197 -5.86 -14.64 5.25
C LYS A 197 -4.89 -13.48 5.41
N ILE A 198 -4.79 -12.64 4.38
CA ILE A 198 -3.95 -11.44 4.41
C ILE A 198 -4.54 -10.41 5.39
N LEU A 199 -5.87 -10.23 5.40
CA LEU A 199 -6.56 -9.36 6.37
C LEU A 199 -6.33 -9.81 7.81
N ALA A 200 -6.31 -11.13 8.06
CA ALA A 200 -6.00 -11.64 9.39
C ALA A 200 -4.59 -11.24 9.85
N GLU A 201 -3.61 -11.23 8.95
CA GLU A 201 -2.26 -10.74 9.29
C GLU A 201 -2.24 -9.22 9.52
N HIS A 202 -3.04 -8.43 8.78
CA HIS A 202 -3.18 -7.00 9.08
C HIS A 202 -3.69 -6.77 10.51
N VAL A 203 -4.72 -7.51 10.91
CA VAL A 203 -5.29 -7.41 12.27
C VAL A 203 -4.27 -7.86 13.31
N ARG A 204 -3.67 -9.05 13.13
CA ARG A 204 -2.68 -9.62 14.06
C ARG A 204 -1.49 -8.69 14.26
N LEU A 205 -0.96 -8.15 13.19
CA LEU A 205 0.20 -7.27 13.20
C LEU A 205 -0.12 -5.84 13.63
N GLY A 206 -1.40 -5.46 13.75
CA GLY A 206 -1.81 -4.10 14.11
C GLY A 206 -1.57 -3.09 12.98
N SER A 207 -1.64 -3.53 11.74
CA SER A 207 -1.55 -2.66 10.57
C SER A 207 -2.73 -1.70 10.51
N SER A 208 -2.50 -0.49 10.00
CA SER A 208 -3.48 0.60 9.94
C SER A 208 -4.04 0.85 8.53
N SER A 209 -3.49 0.22 7.49
CA SER A 209 -3.93 0.49 6.11
C SER A 209 -3.58 -0.63 5.13
N VAL A 210 -4.39 -0.72 4.05
CA VAL A 210 -4.18 -1.67 2.95
C VAL A 210 -4.64 -1.07 1.62
N ILE A 211 -4.00 -1.45 0.51
CA ILE A 211 -4.44 -1.10 -0.84
C ILE A 211 -5.41 -2.16 -1.37
N LEU A 212 -6.57 -1.73 -1.85
CA LEU A 212 -7.52 -2.56 -2.57
C LEU A 212 -7.02 -2.74 -4.01
N SER A 213 -6.85 -4.00 -4.43
CA SER A 213 -6.27 -4.32 -5.73
C SER A 213 -7.24 -4.06 -6.90
N ARG A 214 -6.75 -4.26 -8.13
CA ARG A 214 -7.54 -4.11 -9.37
C ARG A 214 -8.78 -5.01 -9.44
N THR A 215 -8.84 -6.07 -8.64
CA THR A 215 -10.02 -6.95 -8.59
C THR A 215 -11.27 -6.19 -8.15
N PHE A 216 -11.13 -5.15 -7.31
CA PHE A 216 -12.24 -4.28 -6.90
C PHE A 216 -12.79 -3.40 -8.01
N LYS A 217 -12.06 -3.25 -9.13
CA LYS A 217 -12.51 -2.55 -10.33
C LYS A 217 -13.01 -3.47 -11.44
N GLY A 218 -12.99 -4.79 -11.22
CA GLY A 218 -13.34 -5.76 -12.25
C GLY A 218 -12.32 -5.90 -13.39
N GLU A 219 -11.12 -5.36 -13.23
CA GLU A 219 -10.08 -5.38 -14.25
C GLU A 219 -9.34 -6.73 -14.32
N VAL A 220 -9.38 -7.50 -13.24
CA VAL A 220 -8.69 -8.80 -13.10
C VAL A 220 -9.53 -9.73 -12.24
N GLY A 221 -9.51 -11.03 -12.49
CA GLY A 221 -10.18 -12.06 -11.69
C GLY A 221 -11.08 -12.96 -12.55
N ASN A 222 -11.78 -13.89 -11.90
CA ASN A 222 -12.61 -14.89 -12.54
C ASN A 222 -13.90 -14.33 -13.19
N ASN A 223 -14.24 -13.07 -12.93
CA ASN A 223 -15.46 -12.38 -13.38
C ASN A 223 -15.15 -11.12 -14.20
N THR A 224 -14.25 -11.21 -15.17
CA THR A 224 -14.01 -10.12 -16.12
C THR A 224 -15.28 -9.83 -16.90
N GLY A 225 -15.84 -8.62 -16.75
CA GLY A 225 -17.07 -8.18 -17.43
C GLY A 225 -18.32 -8.11 -16.56
N THR A 226 -18.29 -8.58 -15.31
CA THR A 226 -19.38 -8.35 -14.35
C THR A 226 -19.21 -6.98 -13.71
N LYS A 227 -20.27 -6.17 -13.71
CA LYS A 227 -20.26 -4.90 -12.99
C LYS A 227 -20.15 -5.17 -11.48
N ILE A 228 -19.05 -4.73 -10.89
CA ILE A 228 -18.79 -4.89 -9.46
C ILE A 228 -19.43 -3.72 -8.72
N ASP A 229 -20.18 -4.02 -7.67
CA ASP A 229 -20.60 -2.99 -6.71
C ASP A 229 -19.48 -2.79 -5.68
N LEU A 230 -18.73 -1.69 -5.84
CA LEU A 230 -17.61 -1.36 -4.98
C LEU A 230 -18.04 -1.20 -3.51
N SER A 231 -19.25 -0.71 -3.26
CA SER A 231 -19.76 -0.51 -1.90
C SER A 231 -20.01 -1.84 -1.20
N GLU A 232 -20.56 -2.82 -1.91
CA GLU A 232 -20.75 -4.17 -1.36
C GLU A 232 -19.41 -4.85 -1.07
N GLU A 233 -18.43 -4.72 -1.95
CA GLU A 233 -17.12 -5.34 -1.76
C GLU A 233 -16.34 -4.69 -0.60
N VAL A 234 -16.41 -3.37 -0.45
CA VAL A 234 -15.83 -2.66 0.69
C VAL A 234 -16.48 -3.08 2.00
N GLU A 235 -17.81 -3.24 2.00
CA GLU A 235 -18.54 -3.69 3.18
C GLU A 235 -18.11 -5.10 3.60
N LYS A 236 -17.94 -6.04 2.64
CA LYS A 236 -17.41 -7.40 2.92
C LYS A 236 -16.04 -7.35 3.59
N VAL A 237 -15.13 -6.48 3.12
CA VAL A 237 -13.82 -6.30 3.74
C VAL A 237 -13.95 -5.82 5.19
N ARG A 238 -14.79 -4.81 5.44
CA ARG A 238 -15.00 -4.28 6.81
C ARG A 238 -15.63 -5.31 7.74
N GLN A 239 -16.60 -6.08 7.26
CA GLN A 239 -17.19 -7.18 8.01
C GLN A 239 -16.16 -8.28 8.33
N SER A 240 -15.31 -8.64 7.37
CA SER A 240 -14.22 -9.60 7.60
C SER A 240 -13.26 -9.11 8.67
N ILE A 241 -12.85 -7.83 8.64
CA ILE A 241 -12.00 -7.23 9.67
C ILE A 241 -12.69 -7.28 11.05
N ALA A 242 -13.98 -6.96 11.11
CA ALA A 242 -14.73 -7.00 12.36
C ALA A 242 -14.78 -8.41 12.95
N VAL A 243 -14.99 -9.45 12.13
CA VAL A 243 -14.96 -10.85 12.56
C VAL A 243 -13.56 -11.23 13.05
N ILE A 244 -12.54 -10.97 12.26
CA ILE A 244 -11.14 -11.33 12.54
C ILE A 244 -10.62 -10.62 13.81
N SER A 245 -11.12 -9.42 14.13
CA SER A 245 -10.72 -8.68 15.34
C SER A 245 -11.10 -9.38 16.65
N HIS A 246 -11.93 -10.42 16.60
CA HIS A 246 -12.32 -11.24 17.74
C HIS A 246 -11.60 -12.60 17.78
N TRP A 247 -10.72 -12.87 16.83
CA TRP A 247 -9.93 -14.10 16.80
C TRP A 247 -9.00 -14.21 18.01
N ASP A 248 -8.81 -15.43 18.48
CA ASP A 248 -7.84 -15.74 19.51
C ASP A 248 -6.45 -16.09 18.90
N GLU A 249 -5.50 -16.39 19.78
CA GLU A 249 -4.12 -16.71 19.38
C GLU A 249 -4.05 -18.01 18.55
N GLU A 250 -4.92 -19.00 18.80
CA GLU A 250 -4.95 -20.27 18.08
C GLU A 250 -5.44 -20.06 16.64
N GLU A 251 -6.47 -19.23 16.45
CA GLU A 251 -7.00 -18.87 15.14
C GLU A 251 -5.95 -18.12 14.29
N PHE A 252 -5.24 -17.14 14.88
CA PHE A 252 -4.14 -16.46 14.21
C PHE A 252 -2.98 -17.41 13.88
N ALA A 253 -2.60 -18.31 14.77
CA ALA A 253 -1.54 -19.29 14.53
C ALA A 253 -1.93 -20.26 13.39
N ALA A 254 -3.17 -20.72 13.36
CA ALA A 254 -3.69 -21.56 12.28
C ALA A 254 -3.67 -20.82 10.93
N ASN A 255 -4.02 -19.52 10.92
CA ASN A 255 -3.93 -18.67 9.72
C ASN A 255 -2.50 -18.57 9.21
N GLN A 256 -1.53 -18.28 10.08
CA GLN A 256 -0.10 -18.20 9.72
C GLN A 256 0.40 -19.50 9.10
N GLN A 257 0.07 -20.65 9.69
CA GLN A 257 0.43 -21.96 9.14
C GLN A 257 -0.18 -22.18 7.75
N SER A 258 -1.44 -21.81 7.58
CA SER A 258 -2.15 -21.89 6.30
C SER A 258 -1.52 -20.98 5.22
N ILE A 259 -1.12 -19.76 5.59
CA ILE A 259 -0.38 -18.85 4.71
C ILE A 259 0.94 -19.50 4.29
N ALA A 260 1.73 -20.00 5.25
CA ALA A 260 3.04 -20.60 4.96
C ALA A 260 2.91 -21.80 4.01
N GLN A 261 1.92 -22.67 4.21
CA GLN A 261 1.64 -23.79 3.32
C GLN A 261 1.25 -23.35 1.91
N THR A 262 0.33 -22.35 1.81
CA THR A 262 -0.15 -21.84 0.53
C THR A 262 0.99 -21.18 -0.25
N VAL A 263 1.78 -20.32 0.41
CA VAL A 263 2.94 -19.65 -0.19
C VAL A 263 3.95 -20.67 -0.69
N LYS A 264 4.29 -21.68 0.12
CA LYS A 264 5.20 -22.76 -0.30
C LYS A 264 4.71 -23.51 -1.54
N GLN A 265 3.40 -23.82 -1.61
CA GLN A 265 2.81 -24.47 -2.78
C GLN A 265 2.89 -23.59 -4.03
N ILE A 266 2.67 -22.26 -3.89
CA ILE A 266 2.77 -21.33 -4.99
C ILE A 266 4.22 -21.24 -5.49
N VAL A 267 5.18 -21.01 -4.59
CA VAL A 267 6.61 -20.88 -4.92
C VAL A 267 7.15 -22.11 -5.62
N ASN A 268 6.80 -23.31 -5.14
CA ASN A 268 7.22 -24.58 -5.76
C ASN A 268 6.75 -24.77 -7.22
N ARG A 269 5.79 -23.98 -7.71
CA ARG A 269 5.37 -23.98 -9.12
C ARG A 269 6.25 -23.09 -10.00
N TYR A 270 7.04 -22.21 -9.41
CA TYR A 270 7.92 -21.27 -10.10
C TYR A 270 9.40 -21.71 -10.06
N LEU A 271 9.74 -22.66 -9.19
CA LEU A 271 11.05 -23.33 -9.11
C LEU A 271 11.07 -24.59 -9.98
#